data_e20884e78239fa195a77ce08d415d989
#
_entry.id   e20884e78239fa195a77ce08d415d989
#
_cell.length_a   1.000
_cell.length_b   1.000
_cell.length_c   1.000
_cell.angle_alpha   90.00
_cell.angle_beta   90.00
_cell.angle_gamma   90.00
#
_symmetry.space_group_name_H-M   'P 1'
#
loop_
_entity.id
_entity.type
_entity.pdbx_description
1 polymer ?
#
loop_
_entity_poly.entity_id
_entity_poly.type
_entity_poly.pdbx_seq_one_letter_code
_entity_poly.pdbx_strand_id
1 'polypeptide(L)'
;EKYFEREARRLVGDCNFDSVVEFCGYSPILALILPKIKNKKTAIWQHNDLIADANRKLGHKKPLRRKMSIIFNLYPRWDRLVSCSHSVMEVNEKNLSRPEIEGKFSYAKNTINYMRVLDSLDNDCTYENFSLPASNETSFVTMGRLSTEKNHGNLVRAFGEYVKEYPNSKLYIIGEGPLREQVEGEIARLNLKDKVILTGNLINPFTLMKNCKCFILPSIYEGQ
;
A
#
# COMPACT_ATOMS: atom_id res chain seq x y z
N GLU A 1 -20.58 22.98 13.92
CA GLU A 1 -19.21 23.51 14.08
C GLU A 1 -18.73 23.33 15.53
N LYS A 2 -19.44 23.85 16.53
CA LYS A 2 -19.11 23.72 17.98
C LYS A 2 -18.91 22.27 18.46
N TYR A 3 -19.59 21.28 17.87
CA TYR A 3 -19.41 19.87 18.21
C TYR A 3 -17.99 19.40 17.87
N PHE A 4 -17.51 19.66 16.65
CA PHE A 4 -16.18 19.23 16.20
C PHE A 4 -15.05 19.97 16.93
N GLU A 5 -15.24 21.22 17.30
CA GLU A 5 -14.30 21.98 18.15
C GLU A 5 -14.19 21.36 19.55
N ARG A 6 -15.32 20.95 20.12
CA ARG A 6 -15.36 20.25 21.41
C ARG A 6 -14.64 18.89 21.33
N GLU A 7 -14.88 18.13 20.26
CA GLU A 7 -14.20 16.84 20.07
C GLU A 7 -12.69 17.02 19.82
N ALA A 8 -12.28 18.02 19.06
CA ALA A 8 -10.88 18.37 18.89
C ALA A 8 -10.21 18.65 20.25
N ARG A 9 -10.84 19.50 21.08
CA ARG A 9 -10.35 19.82 22.43
C ARG A 9 -10.33 18.59 23.36
N ARG A 10 -11.31 17.69 23.23
CA ARG A 10 -11.34 16.43 23.98
C ARG A 10 -10.17 15.51 23.64
N LEU A 11 -9.74 15.49 22.37
CA LEU A 11 -8.62 14.65 21.90
C LEU A 11 -7.27 15.15 22.39
N VAL A 12 -7.02 16.45 22.34
CA VAL A 12 -5.68 17.02 22.52
C VAL A 12 -5.61 18.13 23.60
N GLY A 13 -6.69 18.40 24.29
CA GLY A 13 -6.76 19.51 25.27
C GLY A 13 -6.62 20.87 24.61
N ASP A 14 -5.98 21.81 25.32
CA ASP A 14 -5.70 23.16 24.84
C ASP A 14 -4.28 23.30 24.21
N CYS A 15 -3.68 22.18 23.79
CA CYS A 15 -2.36 22.18 23.16
C CYS A 15 -2.37 22.94 21.84
N ASN A 16 -1.25 23.65 21.58
CA ASN A 16 -0.96 24.28 20.29
C ASN A 16 0.01 23.40 19.50
N PHE A 17 -0.24 23.25 18.23
CA PHE A 17 0.63 22.47 17.33
C PHE A 17 1.14 23.36 16.19
N ASP A 18 2.38 23.15 15.76
CA ASP A 18 2.88 23.78 14.55
C ASP A 18 2.25 23.18 13.30
N SER A 19 1.97 21.87 13.34
CA SER A 19 1.28 21.19 12.25
C SER A 19 0.35 20.10 12.76
N VAL A 20 -0.77 19.91 12.09
CA VAL A 20 -1.71 18.81 12.30
C VAL A 20 -1.88 18.07 11.00
N VAL A 21 -1.60 16.77 11.01
CA VAL A 21 -1.62 15.93 9.81
C VAL A 21 -2.63 14.79 9.96
N GLU A 22 -3.52 14.66 9.01
CA GLU A 22 -4.33 13.45 8.82
C GLU A 22 -3.58 12.52 7.87
N PHE A 23 -2.79 11.60 8.44
CA PHE A 23 -1.90 10.75 7.65
C PHE A 23 -2.60 9.59 6.94
N CYS A 24 -3.73 9.09 7.45
CA CYS A 24 -4.48 8.00 6.82
C CYS A 24 -5.18 8.44 5.53
N GLY A 25 -5.72 9.67 5.48
CA GLY A 25 -6.40 10.23 4.31
C GLY A 25 -7.82 9.68 4.05
N TYR A 26 -8.29 8.71 4.84
CA TYR A 26 -9.54 7.98 4.57
C TYR A 26 -10.62 8.12 5.66
N SER A 27 -10.44 8.98 6.65
CA SER A 27 -11.40 9.17 7.74
C SER A 27 -12.19 10.48 7.62
N PRO A 28 -13.51 10.46 7.26
CA PRO A 28 -14.32 11.66 7.24
C PRO A 28 -14.41 12.35 8.59
N ILE A 29 -14.41 11.58 9.69
CA ILE A 29 -14.48 12.10 11.05
C ILE A 29 -13.19 12.86 11.39
N LEU A 30 -12.03 12.27 11.12
CA LEU A 30 -10.75 12.95 11.35
C LEU A 30 -10.59 14.15 10.42
N ALA A 31 -11.02 14.05 9.16
CA ALA A 31 -11.00 15.17 8.23
C ALA A 31 -11.88 16.36 8.68
N LEU A 32 -12.90 16.12 9.51
CA LEU A 32 -13.73 17.15 10.11
C LEU A 32 -13.14 17.73 11.41
N ILE A 33 -12.53 16.88 12.24
CA ILE A 33 -12.10 17.25 13.60
C ILE A 33 -10.70 17.87 13.59
N LEU A 34 -9.74 17.28 12.86
CA LEU A 34 -8.34 17.69 12.94
C LEU A 34 -8.07 19.15 12.53
N PRO A 35 -8.72 19.71 11.49
CA PRO A 35 -8.57 21.14 11.19
C PRO A 35 -9.09 22.10 12.28
N LYS A 36 -9.81 21.59 13.29
CA LYS A 36 -10.30 22.36 14.43
C LYS A 36 -9.35 22.35 15.63
N ILE A 37 -8.33 21.52 15.59
CA ILE A 37 -7.24 21.56 16.57
C ILE A 37 -6.45 22.87 16.36
N LYS A 38 -6.08 23.53 17.46
CA LYS A 38 -5.30 24.77 17.40
C LYS A 38 -3.91 24.50 16.79
N ASN A 39 -3.66 25.05 15.64
CA ASN A 39 -2.48 24.77 14.83
C ASN A 39 -2.10 25.96 13.94
N LYS A 40 -0.88 25.92 13.34
CA LYS A 40 -0.42 26.88 12.34
C LYS A 40 -0.66 26.39 10.92
N LYS A 41 -0.56 25.06 10.70
CA LYS A 41 -0.68 24.42 9.38
C LYS A 41 -1.41 23.07 9.50
N THR A 42 -2.17 22.74 8.47
CA THR A 42 -2.85 21.45 8.34
C THR A 42 -2.49 20.76 7.04
N ALA A 43 -2.39 19.42 7.09
CA ALA A 43 -2.19 18.61 5.90
C ALA A 43 -3.02 17.32 5.96
N ILE A 44 -3.54 16.89 4.81
CA ILE A 44 -4.15 15.58 4.67
C ILE A 44 -3.36 14.77 3.65
N TRP A 45 -3.05 13.50 4.00
CA TRP A 45 -2.20 12.65 3.19
C TRP A 45 -3.00 11.84 2.16
N GLN A 46 -2.40 11.62 0.99
CA GLN A 46 -3.00 10.91 -0.14
C GLN A 46 -2.05 9.79 -0.56
N HIS A 47 -2.42 8.53 -0.30
CA HIS A 47 -1.54 7.39 -0.49
C HIS A 47 -1.64 6.74 -1.88
N ASN A 48 -2.72 7.01 -2.62
CA ASN A 48 -3.02 6.38 -3.91
C ASN A 48 -3.75 7.36 -4.83
N ASP A 49 -4.04 6.92 -6.08
CA ASP A 49 -5.10 7.51 -6.90
C ASP A 49 -6.43 7.39 -6.16
N LEU A 50 -6.89 8.50 -5.60
CA LEU A 50 -8.07 8.52 -4.73
C LEU A 50 -9.38 8.31 -5.49
N ILE A 51 -9.44 8.61 -6.78
CA ILE A 51 -10.60 8.32 -7.62
C ILE A 51 -10.66 6.82 -7.95
N ALA A 52 -9.53 6.20 -8.26
CA ALA A 52 -9.45 4.76 -8.43
C ALA A 52 -9.87 4.03 -7.14
N ASP A 53 -9.34 4.45 -5.99
CA ASP A 53 -9.70 3.89 -4.67
C ASP A 53 -11.19 4.10 -4.34
N ALA A 54 -11.75 5.27 -4.61
CA ALA A 54 -13.16 5.55 -4.38
C ALA A 54 -14.08 4.62 -5.20
N ASN A 55 -13.65 4.25 -6.40
CA ASN A 55 -14.42 3.40 -7.32
C ASN A 55 -14.14 1.90 -7.12
N ARG A 56 -13.13 1.53 -6.35
CA ARG A 56 -12.71 0.14 -6.13
C ARG A 56 -13.82 -0.67 -5.45
N LYS A 57 -14.15 -1.81 -6.05
CA LYS A 57 -15.02 -2.83 -5.44
C LYS A 57 -14.15 -3.81 -4.65
N LEU A 58 -14.37 -3.90 -3.35
CA LEU A 58 -13.73 -4.89 -2.47
C LEU A 58 -14.68 -6.08 -2.31
N GLY A 59 -14.66 -7.04 -3.23
CA GLY A 59 -15.59 -8.18 -3.25
C GLY A 59 -17.04 -7.70 -3.32
N HIS A 60 -17.89 -8.12 -2.37
CA HIS A 60 -19.31 -7.71 -2.27
C HIS A 60 -19.52 -6.34 -1.60
N LYS A 61 -18.47 -5.68 -1.11
CA LYS A 61 -18.60 -4.39 -0.43
C LYS A 61 -18.87 -3.26 -1.43
N LYS A 62 -19.74 -2.34 -1.02
CA LYS A 62 -20.02 -1.13 -1.81
C LYS A 62 -18.76 -0.28 -1.99
N PRO A 63 -18.58 0.38 -3.14
CA PRO A 63 -17.47 1.30 -3.36
C PRO A 63 -17.40 2.37 -2.27
N LEU A 64 -16.19 2.83 -1.97
CA LEU A 64 -15.93 3.88 -0.98
C LEU A 64 -16.40 5.28 -1.42
N ARG A 65 -17.05 5.42 -2.58
CA ARG A 65 -17.45 6.68 -3.22
C ARG A 65 -18.10 7.68 -2.28
N ARG A 66 -19.11 7.26 -1.50
CA ARG A 66 -19.81 8.17 -0.57
C ARG A 66 -18.87 8.71 0.52
N LYS A 67 -18.04 7.83 1.08
CA LYS A 67 -17.07 8.18 2.11
C LYS A 67 -16.02 9.16 1.57
N MET A 68 -15.46 8.86 0.41
CA MET A 68 -14.44 9.69 -0.24
C MET A 68 -15.02 11.03 -0.71
N SER A 69 -16.25 11.07 -1.21
CA SER A 69 -16.92 12.32 -1.57
C SER A 69 -17.04 13.29 -0.38
N ILE A 70 -17.32 12.78 0.83
CA ILE A 70 -17.33 13.62 2.04
C ILE A 70 -15.93 14.21 2.28
N ILE A 71 -14.88 13.40 2.19
CA ILE A 71 -13.50 13.84 2.41
C ILE A 71 -13.09 14.89 1.37
N PHE A 72 -13.40 14.65 0.09
CA PHE A 72 -13.09 15.61 -0.99
C PHE A 72 -13.77 16.96 -0.77
N ASN A 73 -15.01 16.96 -0.27
CA ASN A 73 -15.71 18.19 0.08
C ASN A 73 -15.12 18.94 1.28
N LEU A 74 -14.27 18.27 2.08
CA LEU A 74 -13.56 18.88 3.20
C LEU A 74 -12.18 19.41 2.85
N TYR A 75 -11.65 19.12 1.66
CA TYR A 75 -10.32 19.56 1.21
C TYR A 75 -10.10 21.08 1.27
N PRO A 76 -11.11 21.95 1.02
CA PRO A 76 -10.94 23.39 1.20
C PRO A 76 -10.54 23.82 2.62
N ARG A 77 -10.79 22.98 3.63
CA ARG A 77 -10.46 23.26 5.05
C ARG A 77 -9.01 22.94 5.41
N TRP A 78 -8.24 22.32 4.51
CA TRP A 78 -6.86 21.93 4.69
C TRP A 78 -5.92 22.89 3.97
N ASP A 79 -4.75 23.15 4.56
CA ASP A 79 -3.73 24.00 3.91
C ASP A 79 -3.00 23.25 2.80
N ARG A 80 -2.76 21.94 2.98
CA ARG A 80 -2.04 21.09 2.03
C ARG A 80 -2.72 19.75 1.84
N LEU A 81 -2.71 19.29 0.59
CA LEU A 81 -3.11 17.97 0.13
C LEU A 81 -1.83 17.26 -0.33
N VAL A 82 -1.31 16.35 0.49
CA VAL A 82 0.04 15.80 0.31
C VAL A 82 -0.03 14.39 -0.22
N SER A 83 0.44 14.18 -1.43
CA SER A 83 0.53 12.84 -2.04
C SER A 83 1.87 12.17 -1.71
N CYS A 84 1.88 10.84 -1.63
CA CYS A 84 3.09 10.07 -1.31
C CYS A 84 4.12 10.01 -2.44
N SER A 85 3.77 10.44 -3.67
CA SER A 85 4.69 10.57 -4.80
C SER A 85 4.24 11.68 -5.76
N HIS A 86 5.15 12.10 -6.62
CA HIS A 86 4.85 13.13 -7.64
C HIS A 86 3.76 12.65 -8.60
N SER A 87 3.85 11.42 -9.08
CA SER A 87 2.86 10.84 -10.00
C SER A 87 1.46 10.74 -9.38
N VAL A 88 1.37 10.35 -8.11
CA VAL A 88 0.08 10.34 -7.38
C VAL A 88 -0.45 11.76 -7.19
N MET A 89 0.43 12.75 -6.93
CA MET A 89 0.02 14.15 -6.85
C MET A 89 -0.60 14.63 -8.17
N GLU A 90 0.09 14.42 -9.29
CA GLU A 90 -0.42 14.84 -10.62
C GLU A 90 -1.78 14.21 -10.94
N VAL A 91 -1.95 12.91 -10.67
CA VAL A 91 -3.22 12.21 -10.90
C VAL A 91 -4.32 12.76 -10.01
N ASN A 92 -4.05 12.96 -8.71
CA ASN A 92 -5.03 13.48 -7.78
C ASN A 92 -5.38 14.95 -8.07
N GLU A 93 -4.39 15.79 -8.38
CA GLU A 93 -4.61 17.17 -8.78
C GLU A 93 -5.46 17.26 -10.03
N LYS A 94 -5.11 16.52 -11.09
CA LYS A 94 -5.88 16.45 -12.34
C LYS A 94 -7.34 16.06 -12.12
N ASN A 95 -7.58 15.09 -11.22
CA ASN A 95 -8.92 14.52 -11.02
C ASN A 95 -9.77 15.26 -9.98
N LEU A 96 -9.16 15.98 -9.04
CA LEU A 96 -9.84 16.59 -7.87
C LEU A 96 -9.72 18.11 -7.82
N SER A 97 -8.83 18.74 -8.63
CA SER A 97 -8.62 20.19 -8.58
C SER A 97 -9.88 20.96 -8.91
N ARG A 98 -10.08 22.04 -8.19
CA ARG A 98 -11.15 23.00 -8.31
C ARG A 98 -10.70 24.31 -7.64
N PRO A 99 -11.35 25.46 -7.91
CA PRO A 99 -10.88 26.77 -7.43
C PRO A 99 -10.56 26.85 -5.96
N GLU A 100 -11.33 26.17 -5.09
CA GLU A 100 -11.17 26.24 -3.62
C GLU A 100 -9.95 25.51 -3.10
N ILE A 101 -9.31 24.64 -3.90
CA ILE A 101 -8.14 23.83 -3.52
C ILE A 101 -6.98 23.96 -4.48
N GLU A 102 -7.07 24.90 -5.45
CA GLU A 102 -5.96 25.22 -6.36
C GLU A 102 -4.70 25.62 -5.58
N GLY A 103 -3.54 25.12 -6.01
CA GLY A 103 -2.26 25.35 -5.35
C GLY A 103 -2.06 24.68 -3.99
N LYS A 104 -2.98 23.84 -3.53
CA LYS A 104 -2.83 23.09 -2.26
C LYS A 104 -2.16 21.73 -2.45
N PHE A 105 -2.11 21.21 -3.66
CA PHE A 105 -1.49 19.92 -3.94
C PHE A 105 0.04 20.02 -3.79
N SER A 106 0.59 19.01 -3.18
CA SER A 106 2.04 18.83 -3.01
C SER A 106 2.35 17.34 -2.84
N TYR A 107 3.63 16.98 -2.82
CA TYR A 107 4.01 15.61 -2.54
C TYR A 107 5.16 15.53 -1.55
N ALA A 108 5.21 14.43 -0.81
CA ALA A 108 6.34 14.04 0.03
C ALA A 108 6.47 12.52 -0.01
N LYS A 109 7.64 12.04 -0.42
CA LYS A 109 7.90 10.60 -0.50
C LYS A 109 7.88 9.97 0.88
N ASN A 110 7.35 8.73 0.98
CA ASN A 110 7.46 7.95 2.20
C ASN A 110 8.93 7.67 2.50
N THR A 111 9.30 7.77 3.76
CA THR A 111 10.66 7.46 4.21
C THR A 111 10.81 5.97 4.49
N ILE A 112 11.97 5.42 4.13
CA ILE A 112 12.35 4.05 4.46
C ILE A 112 13.55 4.12 5.39
N ASN A 113 13.47 3.40 6.52
CA ASN A 113 14.64 3.19 7.37
C ASN A 113 15.53 2.12 6.73
N TYR A 114 16.41 2.52 5.81
CA TYR A 114 17.28 1.60 5.09
C TYR A 114 18.30 0.90 6.03
N MET A 115 18.71 1.54 7.12
CA MET A 115 19.60 0.90 8.11
C MET A 115 18.94 -0.34 8.71
N ARG A 116 17.67 -0.23 9.10
CA ARG A 116 16.91 -1.39 9.56
C ARG A 116 16.83 -2.51 8.52
N VAL A 117 16.73 -2.16 7.25
CA VAL A 117 16.74 -3.14 6.16
C VAL A 117 18.09 -3.82 6.07
N LEU A 118 19.19 -3.05 6.10
CA LEU A 118 20.55 -3.59 6.05
C LEU A 118 20.84 -4.50 7.26
N ASP A 119 20.54 -4.05 8.47
CA ASP A 119 20.69 -4.85 9.69
C ASP A 119 19.92 -6.19 9.60
N SER A 120 18.76 -6.17 8.93
CA SER A 120 17.96 -7.39 8.74
C SER A 120 18.55 -8.36 7.72
N LEU A 121 19.41 -7.91 6.81
CA LEU A 121 20.09 -8.76 5.83
C LEU A 121 21.22 -9.59 6.44
N ASP A 122 21.82 -9.13 7.53
CA ASP A 122 22.95 -9.79 8.20
C ASP A 122 22.50 -10.83 9.24
N ASN A 123 21.20 -10.89 9.53
CA ASN A 123 20.64 -11.91 10.40
C ASN A 123 20.40 -13.20 9.62
N ASP A 124 21.08 -14.27 10.00
CA ASP A 124 20.80 -15.62 9.52
C ASP A 124 19.37 -15.98 9.92
N CYS A 125 18.49 -16.02 8.95
CA CYS A 125 17.08 -16.33 9.15
C CYS A 125 16.76 -17.66 8.47
N THR A 126 16.32 -18.62 9.27
CA THR A 126 15.75 -19.88 8.77
C THR A 126 14.23 -19.78 8.77
N TYR A 127 13.60 -20.37 7.77
CA TYR A 127 12.15 -20.41 7.64
C TYR A 127 11.66 -21.84 7.87
N GLU A 128 10.65 -21.99 8.73
CA GLU A 128 10.14 -23.32 9.11
C GLU A 128 9.48 -24.08 7.95
N ASN A 129 8.81 -23.36 7.04
CA ASN A 129 7.92 -23.94 6.04
C ASN A 129 8.53 -24.02 4.62
N PHE A 130 9.71 -23.47 4.40
CA PHE A 130 10.40 -23.52 3.11
C PHE A 130 11.90 -23.24 3.28
N SER A 131 12.68 -23.64 2.28
CA SER A 131 14.12 -23.36 2.23
C SER A 131 14.41 -22.15 1.36
N LEU A 132 15.51 -21.45 1.67
CA LEU A 132 16.04 -20.41 0.79
C LEU A 132 16.37 -20.99 -0.60
N PRO A 133 16.32 -20.14 -1.66
CA PRO A 133 16.66 -20.56 -3.01
C PRO A 133 18.06 -21.18 -3.09
N ALA A 134 18.20 -22.28 -3.84
CA ALA A 134 19.49 -22.85 -4.13
C ALA A 134 20.29 -21.96 -5.11
N SER A 135 21.61 -21.97 -5.02
CA SER A 135 22.48 -21.10 -5.84
C SER A 135 22.33 -21.31 -7.36
N ASN A 136 21.96 -22.52 -7.77
CA ASN A 136 21.73 -22.89 -9.17
C ASN A 136 20.27 -22.71 -9.63
N GLU A 137 19.39 -22.24 -8.74
CA GLU A 137 17.96 -22.00 -9.03
C GLU A 137 17.73 -20.57 -9.50
N THR A 138 16.89 -20.39 -10.51
CA THR A 138 16.40 -19.05 -10.88
C THR A 138 15.19 -18.71 -10.02
N SER A 139 15.39 -17.84 -9.04
CA SER A 139 14.40 -17.51 -8.04
C SER A 139 13.86 -16.10 -8.23
N PHE A 140 12.55 -16.00 -8.18
CA PHE A 140 11.80 -14.75 -8.22
C PHE A 140 11.10 -14.54 -6.88
N VAL A 141 10.97 -13.28 -6.47
CA VAL A 141 10.22 -12.94 -5.26
C VAL A 141 9.31 -11.74 -5.49
N THR A 142 8.16 -11.77 -4.88
CA THR A 142 7.26 -10.62 -4.75
C THR A 142 6.82 -10.50 -3.31
N MET A 143 6.52 -9.27 -2.86
CA MET A 143 6.01 -9.02 -1.51
C MET A 143 4.83 -8.06 -1.57
N GLY A 144 3.73 -8.47 -0.95
CA GLY A 144 2.55 -7.64 -0.83
C GLY A 144 1.32 -8.38 -0.34
N ARG A 145 0.29 -7.61 0.02
CA ARG A 145 -0.99 -8.17 0.42
C ARG A 145 -1.60 -8.98 -0.72
N LEU A 146 -2.13 -10.16 -0.44
CA LEU A 146 -2.86 -10.95 -1.44
C LEU A 146 -4.23 -10.32 -1.73
N SER A 147 -4.25 -9.35 -2.62
CA SER A 147 -5.40 -8.50 -2.95
C SER A 147 -5.41 -8.18 -4.45
N THR A 148 -6.54 -7.67 -4.94
CA THR A 148 -6.76 -7.45 -6.38
C THR A 148 -5.72 -6.52 -6.99
N GLU A 149 -5.38 -5.43 -6.30
CA GLU A 149 -4.40 -4.43 -6.78
C GLU A 149 -2.99 -4.98 -6.91
N LYS A 150 -2.61 -5.96 -6.08
CA LYS A 150 -1.27 -6.60 -6.11
C LYS A 150 -1.14 -7.69 -7.18
N ASN A 151 -2.25 -8.14 -7.76
CA ASN A 151 -2.30 -8.90 -9.01
C ASN A 151 -1.51 -10.23 -9.03
N HIS A 152 -1.34 -10.88 -7.87
CA HIS A 152 -0.56 -12.11 -7.74
C HIS A 152 -1.09 -13.27 -8.63
N GLY A 153 -2.40 -13.34 -8.87
CA GLY A 153 -2.98 -14.35 -9.76
C GLY A 153 -2.46 -14.26 -11.19
N ASN A 154 -2.28 -13.04 -11.74
CA ASN A 154 -1.68 -12.86 -13.05
C ASN A 154 -0.18 -13.20 -13.03
N LEU A 155 0.52 -12.86 -11.94
CA LEU A 155 1.93 -13.26 -11.79
C LEU A 155 2.10 -14.78 -11.82
N VAL A 156 1.25 -15.53 -11.11
CA VAL A 156 1.26 -17.00 -11.10
C VAL A 156 1.02 -17.57 -12.52
N ARG A 157 0.09 -16.98 -13.28
CA ARG A 157 -0.16 -17.39 -14.68
C ARG A 157 1.05 -17.13 -15.58
N ALA A 158 1.63 -15.94 -15.50
CA ALA A 158 2.83 -15.59 -16.26
C ALA A 158 4.02 -16.49 -15.89
N PHE A 159 4.20 -16.77 -14.60
CA PHE A 159 5.23 -17.69 -14.13
C PHE A 159 5.00 -19.12 -14.61
N GLY A 160 3.73 -19.56 -14.69
CA GLY A 160 3.37 -20.86 -15.24
C GLY A 160 3.78 -21.04 -16.71
N GLU A 161 3.74 -19.98 -17.52
CA GLU A 161 4.28 -20.02 -18.88
C GLU A 161 5.82 -20.01 -18.87
N TYR A 162 6.43 -19.17 -18.04
CA TYR A 162 7.87 -19.05 -17.92
C TYR A 162 8.56 -20.37 -17.51
N VAL A 163 8.01 -21.09 -16.54
CA VAL A 163 8.61 -22.31 -15.99
C VAL A 163 8.60 -23.48 -16.97
N LYS A 164 7.77 -23.43 -18.03
CA LYS A 164 7.78 -24.44 -19.09
C LYS A 164 9.11 -24.43 -19.84
N GLU A 165 9.66 -23.24 -20.08
CA GLU A 165 10.92 -23.04 -20.77
C GLU A 165 12.12 -23.12 -19.81
N TYR A 166 11.92 -22.64 -18.55
CA TYR A 166 12.97 -22.59 -17.53
C TYR A 166 12.58 -23.40 -16.28
N PRO A 167 12.60 -24.74 -16.35
CA PRO A 167 12.05 -25.61 -15.31
C PRO A 167 12.78 -25.54 -13.97
N ASN A 168 14.05 -25.06 -13.93
CA ASN A 168 14.79 -24.85 -12.70
C ASN A 168 14.54 -23.46 -12.10
N SER A 169 13.25 -23.05 -12.04
CA SER A 169 12.85 -21.76 -11.51
C SER A 169 11.82 -21.91 -10.38
N LYS A 170 11.85 -20.96 -9.44
CA LYS A 170 10.86 -20.85 -8.37
C LYS A 170 10.38 -19.41 -8.19
N LEU A 171 9.14 -19.27 -7.72
CA LEU A 171 8.51 -18.01 -7.36
C LEU A 171 8.12 -18.04 -5.89
N TYR A 172 8.60 -17.07 -5.12
CA TYR A 172 8.25 -16.86 -3.72
C TYR A 172 7.28 -15.67 -3.62
N ILE A 173 6.14 -15.88 -2.98
CA ILE A 173 5.14 -14.83 -2.75
C ILE A 173 5.02 -14.58 -1.26
N ILE A 174 5.51 -13.42 -0.80
CA ILE A 174 5.51 -13.01 0.60
C ILE A 174 4.27 -12.18 0.88
N GLY A 175 3.50 -12.60 1.86
CA GLY A 175 2.33 -11.86 2.35
C GLY A 175 1.08 -12.70 2.50
N GLU A 176 0.07 -12.07 3.08
CA GLU A 176 -1.24 -12.63 3.34
C GLU A 176 -2.33 -11.72 2.78
N GLY A 177 -3.55 -12.25 2.64
CA GLY A 177 -4.68 -11.44 2.22
C GLY A 177 -5.91 -12.21 1.76
N PRO A 178 -6.99 -11.47 1.44
CA PRO A 178 -8.30 -12.07 1.15
C PRO A 178 -8.35 -12.92 -0.12
N LEU A 179 -7.34 -12.85 -1.00
CA LEU A 179 -7.27 -13.63 -2.23
C LEU A 179 -6.35 -14.86 -2.10
N ARG A 180 -5.95 -15.25 -0.88
CA ARG A 180 -5.06 -16.42 -0.67
C ARG A 180 -5.60 -17.67 -1.34
N GLU A 181 -6.84 -18.05 -1.04
CA GLU A 181 -7.49 -19.24 -1.61
C GLU A 181 -7.56 -19.19 -3.14
N GLN A 182 -7.80 -18.00 -3.70
CA GLN A 182 -7.83 -17.83 -5.15
C GLN A 182 -6.44 -18.04 -5.77
N VAL A 183 -5.39 -17.54 -5.14
CA VAL A 183 -4.00 -17.72 -5.60
C VAL A 183 -3.58 -19.18 -5.48
N GLU A 184 -3.92 -19.86 -4.37
CA GLU A 184 -3.68 -21.29 -4.16
C GLU A 184 -4.42 -22.15 -5.22
N GLY A 185 -5.67 -21.80 -5.53
CA GLY A 185 -6.44 -22.44 -6.60
C GLY A 185 -5.77 -22.30 -7.97
N GLU A 186 -5.22 -21.13 -8.27
CA GLU A 186 -4.50 -20.89 -9.54
C GLU A 186 -3.19 -21.69 -9.62
N ILE A 187 -2.43 -21.75 -8.52
CA ILE A 187 -1.21 -22.58 -8.39
C ILE A 187 -1.55 -24.07 -8.62
N ALA A 188 -2.62 -24.54 -8.00
CA ALA A 188 -3.05 -25.94 -8.16
C ALA A 188 -3.52 -26.23 -9.59
N ARG A 189 -4.33 -25.34 -10.18
CA ARG A 189 -4.83 -25.47 -11.56
C ARG A 189 -3.70 -25.57 -12.59
N LEU A 190 -2.59 -24.86 -12.35
CA LEU A 190 -1.43 -24.84 -13.24
C LEU A 190 -0.36 -25.90 -12.88
N ASN A 191 -0.60 -26.75 -11.88
CA ASN A 191 0.34 -27.75 -11.37
C ASN A 191 1.69 -27.15 -10.92
N LEU A 192 1.64 -25.98 -10.24
CA LEU A 192 2.83 -25.22 -9.84
C LEU A 192 3.16 -25.35 -8.34
N LYS A 193 2.60 -26.31 -7.61
CA LYS A 193 2.77 -26.47 -6.14
C LYS A 193 4.23 -26.56 -5.70
N ASP A 194 5.08 -27.20 -6.50
CA ASP A 194 6.52 -27.37 -6.22
C ASP A 194 7.38 -26.19 -6.74
N LYS A 195 6.76 -25.23 -7.44
CA LYS A 195 7.42 -24.10 -8.11
C LYS A 195 7.02 -22.73 -7.55
N VAL A 196 5.83 -22.61 -6.96
CA VAL A 196 5.33 -21.37 -6.37
C VAL A 196 5.11 -21.58 -4.87
N ILE A 197 5.84 -20.82 -4.07
CA ILE A 197 5.83 -20.89 -2.60
C ILE A 197 5.09 -19.67 -2.05
N LEU A 198 3.94 -19.89 -1.40
CA LEU A 198 3.26 -18.87 -0.61
C LEU A 198 3.81 -18.90 0.81
N THR A 199 4.68 -17.95 1.13
CA THR A 199 5.39 -17.94 2.42
C THR A 199 4.55 -17.47 3.60
N GLY A 200 3.42 -16.80 3.32
CA GLY A 200 2.72 -16.03 4.34
C GLY A 200 3.48 -14.76 4.73
N ASN A 201 3.12 -14.19 5.87
CA ASN A 201 3.84 -13.03 6.42
C ASN A 201 5.15 -13.49 7.06
N LEU A 202 6.25 -12.83 6.70
CA LEU A 202 7.57 -13.10 7.26
C LEU A 202 7.96 -11.95 8.21
N ILE A 203 8.56 -12.28 9.34
CA ILE A 203 9.13 -11.30 10.28
C ILE A 203 10.31 -10.58 9.62
N ASN A 204 11.18 -11.35 8.96
CA ASN A 204 12.28 -10.82 8.15
C ASN A 204 12.15 -11.30 6.69
N PRO A 205 11.53 -10.54 5.80
CA PRO A 205 11.43 -10.89 4.37
C PRO A 205 12.74 -10.63 3.61
N PHE A 206 13.63 -9.78 4.13
CA PHE A 206 14.78 -9.27 3.40
C PHE A 206 15.84 -10.34 3.15
N THR A 207 16.02 -11.29 4.07
CA THR A 207 16.92 -12.43 3.85
C THR A 207 16.48 -13.27 2.65
N LEU A 208 15.16 -13.55 2.50
CA LEU A 208 14.67 -14.25 1.32
C LEU A 208 14.86 -13.40 0.05
N MET A 209 14.52 -12.11 0.11
CA MET A 209 14.67 -11.19 -1.03
C MET A 209 16.13 -11.08 -1.49
N LYS A 210 17.10 -11.02 -0.58
CA LYS A 210 18.55 -10.99 -0.86
C LYS A 210 19.00 -12.26 -1.61
N ASN A 211 18.41 -13.40 -1.31
CA ASN A 211 18.76 -14.69 -1.91
C ASN A 211 18.02 -14.97 -3.23
N CYS A 212 17.05 -14.15 -3.61
CA CYS A 212 16.35 -14.28 -4.88
C CYS A 212 17.08 -13.48 -5.99
N LYS A 213 17.00 -13.97 -7.23
CA LYS A 213 17.61 -13.34 -8.40
C LYS A 213 16.87 -12.08 -8.87
N CYS A 214 15.56 -12.01 -8.66
CA CYS A 214 14.74 -10.91 -9.15
C CYS A 214 13.55 -10.66 -8.24
N PHE A 215 13.30 -9.38 -7.93
CA PHE A 215 12.06 -8.93 -7.30
C PHE A 215 11.06 -8.50 -8.38
N ILE A 216 9.81 -8.97 -8.29
CA ILE A 216 8.74 -8.64 -9.23
C ILE A 216 7.66 -7.86 -8.49
N LEU A 217 7.26 -6.71 -9.03
CA LEU A 217 6.11 -5.92 -8.57
C LEU A 217 4.99 -6.01 -9.63
N PRO A 218 4.03 -6.95 -9.48
CA PRO A 218 3.00 -7.19 -10.51
C PRO A 218 1.78 -6.30 -10.36
N SER A 219 1.81 -5.34 -9.46
CA SER A 219 0.67 -4.51 -9.07
C SER A 219 0.06 -3.77 -10.27
N ILE A 220 -1.26 -3.65 -10.28
CA ILE A 220 -2.00 -2.89 -11.29
C ILE A 220 -1.76 -1.38 -11.09
N TYR A 221 -1.67 -0.96 -9.83
CA TYR A 221 -1.32 0.41 -9.43
C TYR A 221 -0.68 0.44 -8.05
N GLU A 222 0.15 1.43 -7.82
CA GLU A 222 0.85 1.69 -6.56
C GLU A 222 0.79 3.17 -6.20
N GLY A 223 1.06 3.47 -4.93
CA GLY A 223 1.17 4.85 -4.46
C GLY A 223 2.56 5.46 -4.67
N GLN A 224 3.57 4.61 -4.85
CA GLN A 224 4.97 5.01 -5.09
C GLN A 224 5.55 4.20 -6.23
#